data_abe03133c86b0b06f6da417d5fb48845
#
_entry.id   abe03133c86b0b06f6da417d5fb48845
#
_cell.length_a   1.000
_cell.length_b   1.000
_cell.length_c   1.000
_cell.angle_alpha   90.00
_cell.angle_beta   90.00
_cell.angle_gamma   90.00
#
_symmetry.space_group_name_H-M   'P 1'
#
loop_
_entity.id
_entity.type
_entity.pdbx_description
1 polymer ?
#
loop_
_entity_poly.entity_id
_entity_poly.type
_entity_poly.pdbx_seq_one_letter_code
_entity_poly.pdbx_strand_id
1 'polypeptide(L)'
;MSLVYAGYAVLTLKNGSTLTASNLDQVPKTSVTDLYEFRYLSRPAQLAMAEWKKLFEILDINSALLENPDDREKGVAELLRKAQEMSSKAVLEERRLTDGFELWGEPLASQQQVNRMRSAAQAVKNEFSNYQVRFNTPAKLNNFGLSYEEVEALGRQIQILGRVTEYVTFKVKCADIVSYIAAVEYMNPGADMKAAIEDGKAEFREIRDSIMDGCSGDAAAGKVIAKLEKIKEKYIDLYFEEHRKKRLGVDDARRRRQIQEGQALKNLKKLRGIEIFSGAKLSELEQSMDELKVCYSLTPQELKNSPICPHCRFSLEDNAKNVAGQMEYLETRIDEMTAEWTRMLLDTLSDQILLDRKKYLKAQEVKVIDDFVSAGKLPEKVDDFFVNTINSLLKGFEPVVIETEELMHALEELPPLDESSFKTKIDEIVSAYTQGRDTGKLRIIVKRKESEEHCAF
;
A
#
# COMPACT_ATOMS: atom_id res chain seq x y z
N MET A 1 18.90 24.03 -63.93
CA MET A 1 18.42 23.79 -62.55
C MET A 1 19.09 24.71 -61.53
N SER A 2 20.42 24.85 -61.49
CA SER A 2 21.09 25.74 -60.52
C SER A 2 20.59 27.18 -60.55
N LEU A 3 20.32 27.77 -61.70
CA LEU A 3 19.76 29.12 -61.82
C LEU A 3 18.33 29.24 -61.30
N VAL A 4 17.52 28.17 -61.43
CA VAL A 4 16.18 28.13 -60.89
C VAL A 4 16.25 28.04 -59.35
N TYR A 5 17.11 27.17 -58.79
CA TYR A 5 17.35 27.09 -57.35
C TYR A 5 17.85 28.43 -56.76
N ALA A 6 18.72 29.11 -57.47
CA ALA A 6 19.22 30.41 -57.06
C ALA A 6 18.21 31.57 -57.28
N GLY A 7 17.02 31.26 -57.88
CA GLY A 7 16.01 32.27 -58.12
C GLY A 7 16.25 33.16 -59.35
N TYR A 8 17.25 32.83 -60.18
CA TYR A 8 17.56 33.62 -61.40
C TYR A 8 16.81 33.11 -62.62
N ALA A 9 16.06 32.05 -62.56
CA ALA A 9 15.31 31.54 -63.66
C ALA A 9 13.97 30.88 -63.27
N VAL A 10 13.02 30.94 -64.19
CA VAL A 10 11.75 30.21 -64.11
C VAL A 10 11.64 29.32 -65.35
N LEU A 11 11.25 28.07 -65.16
CA LEU A 11 11.01 27.13 -66.24
C LEU A 11 9.49 26.90 -66.41
N THR A 12 8.98 26.95 -67.63
CA THR A 12 7.61 26.54 -67.95
C THR A 12 7.68 25.22 -68.70
N LEU A 13 6.91 24.23 -68.28
CA LEU A 13 6.82 22.95 -68.96
C LEU A 13 5.72 22.95 -70.02
N LYS A 14 5.76 21.99 -70.98
CA LYS A 14 4.73 21.84 -72.02
C LYS A 14 3.33 21.60 -71.47
N ASN A 15 3.21 21.07 -70.28
CA ASN A 15 1.95 20.85 -69.54
C ASN A 15 1.41 22.15 -68.91
N GLY A 16 2.07 23.27 -69.06
CA GLY A 16 1.71 24.56 -68.46
C GLY A 16 2.19 24.76 -67.00
N SER A 17 2.83 23.74 -66.35
CA SER A 17 3.38 23.86 -65.01
C SER A 17 4.60 24.77 -65.02
N THR A 18 4.69 25.65 -64.06
CA THR A 18 5.85 26.55 -63.85
C THR A 18 6.73 26.05 -62.74
N LEU A 19 8.04 25.89 -63.00
CA LEU A 19 9.07 25.51 -62.03
C LEU A 19 9.79 26.75 -61.56
N THR A 20 9.73 26.99 -60.27
CA THR A 20 10.39 28.08 -59.57
C THR A 20 11.32 27.53 -58.50
N ALA A 21 12.05 28.36 -57.83
CA ALA A 21 12.85 27.99 -56.68
C ALA A 21 12.03 27.26 -55.60
N SER A 22 10.75 27.62 -55.41
CA SER A 22 9.89 27.11 -54.32
C SER A 22 9.30 25.71 -54.59
N ASN A 23 9.19 25.25 -55.84
CA ASN A 23 8.53 23.99 -56.17
C ASN A 23 9.39 23.00 -57.00
N LEU A 24 10.63 23.34 -57.26
CA LEU A 24 11.54 22.54 -58.10
C LEU A 24 11.78 21.12 -57.57
N ASP A 25 11.81 20.94 -56.25
CA ASP A 25 12.03 19.64 -55.64
C ASP A 25 10.77 18.75 -55.61
N GLN A 26 9.61 19.34 -55.87
CA GLN A 26 8.32 18.64 -55.84
C GLN A 26 7.95 18.02 -57.22
N VAL A 27 8.72 18.31 -58.23
CA VAL A 27 8.44 17.89 -59.60
C VAL A 27 9.33 16.71 -60.00
N PRO A 28 8.77 15.65 -60.63
CA PRO A 28 9.55 14.55 -61.18
C PRO A 28 10.65 15.03 -62.13
N LYS A 29 11.77 14.29 -62.21
CA LYS A 29 12.86 14.62 -63.14
C LYS A 29 12.31 14.85 -64.53
N THR A 30 12.43 16.07 -65.01
CA THR A 30 11.95 16.53 -66.30
C THR A 30 13.07 16.41 -67.33
N SER A 31 12.74 15.94 -68.50
CA SER A 31 13.67 15.96 -69.64
C SER A 31 13.69 17.33 -70.32
N VAL A 32 14.75 17.64 -71.04
CA VAL A 32 14.84 18.89 -71.77
C VAL A 32 13.73 18.98 -72.79
N THR A 33 13.16 17.87 -73.26
CA THR A 33 12.03 17.81 -74.18
C THR A 33 10.70 18.26 -73.60
N ASP A 34 10.59 18.31 -72.28
CA ASP A 34 9.38 18.78 -71.59
C ASP A 34 9.40 20.26 -71.28
N LEU A 35 10.52 20.92 -71.55
CA LEU A 35 10.65 22.38 -71.41
C LEU A 35 9.93 23.10 -72.49
N TYR A 36 9.07 24.05 -72.11
CA TYR A 36 8.36 24.96 -73.06
C TYR A 36 9.06 26.32 -73.13
N GLU A 37 9.35 26.89 -71.91
CA GLU A 37 9.95 28.22 -71.86
C GLU A 37 11.00 28.21 -70.66
N PHE A 38 12.13 28.92 -70.92
CA PHE A 38 13.11 29.28 -69.92
C PHE A 38 13.11 30.79 -69.81
N ARG A 39 12.70 31.33 -68.65
CA ARG A 39 12.73 32.76 -68.36
C ARG A 39 13.85 33.08 -67.40
N TYR A 40 14.81 33.84 -67.82
CA TYR A 40 15.85 34.41 -66.97
C TYR A 40 15.30 35.65 -66.28
N LEU A 41 15.56 35.77 -64.94
CA LEU A 41 15.17 36.90 -64.13
C LEU A 41 16.40 37.81 -63.94
N SER A 42 16.24 39.09 -64.19
CA SER A 42 17.29 40.11 -64.06
C SER A 42 17.69 40.34 -62.58
N ARG A 43 16.84 39.89 -61.68
CA ARG A 43 17.11 39.85 -60.20
C ARG A 43 16.74 38.49 -59.65
N PRO A 44 17.54 37.94 -58.77
CA PRO A 44 17.18 36.69 -58.11
C PRO A 44 15.89 36.89 -57.29
N ALA A 45 15.13 35.81 -57.11
CA ALA A 45 14.08 35.81 -56.13
C ALA A 45 14.66 36.20 -54.77
N GLN A 46 14.03 37.17 -54.12
CA GLN A 46 14.51 37.58 -52.80
C GLN A 46 14.27 36.45 -51.83
N LEU A 47 15.25 36.27 -50.95
CA LEU A 47 15.10 35.41 -49.80
C LEU A 47 13.92 35.93 -48.97
N ALA A 48 13.02 35.05 -48.54
CA ALA A 48 11.91 35.37 -47.62
C ALA A 48 12.48 35.67 -46.21
N MET A 49 13.12 36.81 -46.09
CA MET A 49 13.95 37.16 -44.89
C MET A 49 13.13 37.27 -43.62
N ALA A 50 11.89 37.75 -43.67
CA ALA A 50 11.04 37.87 -42.49
C ALA A 50 10.65 36.50 -41.95
N GLU A 51 10.25 35.60 -42.86
CA GLU A 51 9.85 34.23 -42.54
C GLU A 51 11.04 33.41 -42.03
N TRP A 52 12.21 33.52 -42.69
CA TRP A 52 13.41 32.86 -42.22
C TRP A 52 13.89 33.34 -40.84
N LYS A 53 13.90 34.67 -40.61
CA LYS A 53 14.27 35.24 -39.35
C LYS A 53 13.33 34.72 -38.25
N LYS A 54 12.03 34.65 -38.54
CA LYS A 54 11.05 34.14 -37.59
C LYS A 54 11.25 32.64 -37.28
N LEU A 55 11.55 31.83 -38.30
CA LEU A 55 11.85 30.41 -38.09
C LEU A 55 13.14 30.24 -37.28
N PHE A 56 14.17 31.00 -37.57
CA PHE A 56 15.44 30.93 -36.81
C PHE A 56 15.24 31.33 -35.35
N GLU A 57 14.45 32.39 -35.11
CA GLU A 57 14.06 32.78 -33.74
C GLU A 57 13.33 31.62 -33.02
N ILE A 58 12.36 30.99 -33.63
CA ILE A 58 11.59 29.87 -33.08
C ILE A 58 12.49 28.68 -32.79
N LEU A 59 13.50 28.41 -33.60
CA LEU A 59 14.46 27.32 -33.45
C LEU A 59 15.67 27.68 -32.56
N ASP A 60 15.71 28.90 -32.04
CA ASP A 60 16.85 29.42 -31.26
C ASP A 60 18.17 29.35 -32.11
N ILE A 61 18.11 29.86 -33.34
CA ILE A 61 19.24 29.99 -34.24
C ILE A 61 19.53 31.47 -34.43
N ASN A 62 20.82 31.85 -34.47
CA ASN A 62 21.19 33.23 -34.72
C ASN A 62 20.81 33.66 -36.14
N SER A 63 19.84 34.55 -36.25
CA SER A 63 19.34 35.05 -37.56
C SER A 63 20.37 35.90 -38.33
N ALA A 64 21.41 36.43 -37.70
CA ALA A 64 22.50 37.11 -38.39
C ALA A 64 23.25 36.23 -39.40
N LEU A 65 23.22 34.90 -39.22
CA LEU A 65 23.74 33.94 -40.21
C LEU A 65 23.06 33.96 -41.57
N LEU A 66 21.85 34.56 -41.69
CA LEU A 66 21.13 34.70 -42.93
C LEU A 66 21.49 35.99 -43.67
N GLU A 67 21.92 37.04 -42.95
CA GLU A 67 22.18 38.35 -43.50
C GLU A 67 23.45 38.40 -44.33
N ASN A 68 24.50 37.72 -43.88
CA ASN A 68 25.76 37.63 -44.59
C ASN A 68 25.78 36.36 -45.48
N PRO A 69 25.94 36.52 -46.81
CA PRO A 69 26.03 35.39 -47.73
C PRO A 69 27.12 34.36 -47.37
N ASP A 70 28.22 34.81 -46.85
CA ASP A 70 29.38 33.93 -46.49
C ASP A 70 29.11 33.08 -45.24
N ASP A 71 28.16 33.48 -44.39
CA ASP A 71 27.80 32.75 -43.19
C ASP A 71 26.56 31.82 -43.42
N ARG A 72 25.91 31.90 -44.57
CA ARG A 72 24.69 31.10 -44.86
C ARG A 72 24.94 29.57 -44.83
N GLU A 73 26.12 29.12 -45.14
CA GLU A 73 26.45 27.68 -45.00
C GLU A 73 26.37 27.22 -43.53
N LYS A 74 26.86 28.06 -42.60
CA LYS A 74 26.75 27.78 -41.15
C LYS A 74 25.26 27.85 -40.75
N GLY A 75 24.51 28.83 -41.25
CA GLY A 75 23.06 28.93 -41.01
C GLY A 75 22.29 27.71 -41.48
N VAL A 76 22.61 27.17 -42.64
CA VAL A 76 22.02 25.92 -43.16
C VAL A 76 22.38 24.73 -42.27
N ALA A 77 23.64 24.59 -41.91
CA ALA A 77 24.07 23.46 -41.04
C ALA A 77 23.34 23.49 -39.70
N GLU A 78 23.19 24.66 -39.08
CA GLU A 78 22.49 24.81 -37.83
C GLU A 78 20.98 24.57 -37.97
N LEU A 79 20.36 25.05 -39.05
CA LEU A 79 18.96 24.75 -39.40
C LEU A 79 18.72 23.25 -39.49
N LEU A 80 19.57 22.53 -40.24
CA LEU A 80 19.40 21.08 -40.40
C LEU A 80 19.57 20.32 -39.11
N ARG A 81 20.53 20.72 -38.27
CA ARG A 81 20.72 20.15 -36.95
C ARG A 81 19.49 20.33 -36.09
N LYS A 82 18.98 21.56 -35.99
CA LYS A 82 17.79 21.88 -35.18
C LYS A 82 16.53 21.21 -35.73
N ALA A 83 16.36 21.14 -37.05
CA ALA A 83 15.25 20.46 -37.67
C ALA A 83 15.25 18.95 -37.36
N GLN A 84 16.42 18.31 -37.39
CA GLN A 84 16.56 16.90 -36.96
C GLN A 84 16.24 16.69 -35.48
N GLU A 85 16.71 17.59 -34.63
CA GLU A 85 16.38 17.56 -33.19
C GLU A 85 14.87 17.69 -32.98
N MET A 86 14.22 18.65 -33.62
CA MET A 86 12.78 18.88 -33.50
C MET A 86 11.95 17.71 -34.03
N SER A 87 12.32 17.16 -35.19
CA SER A 87 11.66 15.96 -35.74
C SER A 87 11.78 14.76 -34.80
N SER A 88 12.98 14.51 -34.26
CA SER A 88 13.23 13.42 -33.31
C SER A 88 12.48 13.63 -32.00
N LYS A 89 12.45 14.87 -31.49
CA LYS A 89 11.67 15.25 -30.32
C LYS A 89 10.17 15.00 -30.53
N ALA A 90 9.64 15.40 -31.68
CA ALA A 90 8.22 15.21 -32.02
C ALA A 90 7.82 13.73 -31.98
N VAL A 91 8.65 12.84 -32.53
CA VAL A 91 8.44 11.39 -32.49
C VAL A 91 8.47 10.86 -31.05
N LEU A 92 9.43 11.31 -30.25
CA LEU A 92 9.54 10.90 -28.84
C LEU A 92 8.34 11.33 -28.03
N GLU A 93 7.92 12.60 -28.16
CA GLU A 93 6.79 13.14 -27.40
C GLU A 93 5.45 12.53 -27.85
N GLU A 94 5.27 12.23 -29.14
CA GLU A 94 4.11 11.48 -29.63
C GLU A 94 3.99 10.10 -28.98
N ARG A 95 5.11 9.40 -28.83
CA ARG A 95 5.17 8.11 -28.12
C ARG A 95 4.83 8.24 -26.63
N ARG A 96 5.36 9.27 -25.96
CA ARG A 96 5.07 9.54 -24.54
C ARG A 96 3.59 9.79 -24.26
N LEU A 97 2.86 10.39 -25.21
CA LEU A 97 1.41 10.59 -25.11
C LEU A 97 0.61 9.28 -25.24
N THR A 98 1.23 8.24 -25.78
CA THR A 98 0.59 6.93 -25.99
C THR A 98 0.87 5.98 -24.82
N ASP A 99 2.07 6.03 -24.26
CA ASP A 99 2.57 5.06 -23.28
C ASP A 99 2.43 5.62 -21.86
N GLY A 100 1.29 5.32 -21.19
CA GLY A 100 1.13 5.57 -19.77
C GLY A 100 1.18 7.05 -19.38
N PHE A 101 0.48 7.91 -20.11
CA PHE A 101 0.39 9.35 -19.81
C PHE A 101 -0.59 9.60 -18.65
N GLU A 102 -0.28 8.98 -17.51
CA GLU A 102 -1.09 9.02 -16.29
C GLU A 102 -0.21 9.06 -15.03
N LEU A 103 -0.77 9.54 -13.94
CA LEU A 103 -0.17 9.52 -12.60
C LEU A 103 -1.30 9.47 -11.57
N TRP A 104 -1.11 8.69 -10.49
CA TRP A 104 -2.11 8.51 -9.43
C TRP A 104 -3.46 7.93 -9.93
N GLY A 105 -3.41 7.09 -10.96
CA GLY A 105 -4.63 6.54 -11.59
C GLY A 105 -5.44 7.54 -12.41
N GLU A 106 -4.89 8.75 -12.65
CA GLU A 106 -5.54 9.80 -13.41
C GLU A 106 -4.71 10.18 -14.65
N PRO A 107 -5.34 10.51 -15.79
CA PRO A 107 -4.63 11.02 -16.95
C PRO A 107 -3.96 12.36 -16.62
N LEU A 108 -2.73 12.56 -17.13
CA LEU A 108 -1.99 13.83 -16.95
C LEU A 108 -2.61 15.02 -17.67
N ALA A 109 -3.39 14.77 -18.72
CA ALA A 109 -4.11 15.80 -19.45
C ALA A 109 -5.45 15.25 -19.95
N SER A 110 -6.42 16.13 -20.19
CA SER A 110 -7.68 15.75 -20.80
C SER A 110 -7.50 15.18 -22.21
N GLN A 111 -8.43 14.35 -22.66
CA GLN A 111 -8.38 13.78 -24.01
C GLN A 111 -8.28 14.85 -25.11
N GLN A 112 -8.92 16.00 -24.90
CA GLN A 112 -8.83 17.13 -25.83
C GLN A 112 -7.41 17.72 -25.87
N GLN A 113 -6.77 17.89 -24.70
CA GLN A 113 -5.40 18.37 -24.60
C GLN A 113 -4.41 17.37 -25.20
N VAL A 114 -4.58 16.06 -24.92
CA VAL A 114 -3.76 15.00 -25.52
C VAL A 114 -3.88 15.02 -27.06
N ASN A 115 -5.08 15.14 -27.60
CA ASN A 115 -5.28 15.23 -29.04
C ASN A 115 -4.62 16.48 -29.63
N ARG A 116 -4.70 17.62 -28.95
CA ARG A 116 -4.02 18.86 -29.33
C ARG A 116 -2.50 18.70 -29.34
N MET A 117 -1.92 18.09 -28.33
CA MET A 117 -0.47 17.81 -28.24
C MET A 117 -0.03 16.80 -29.32
N ARG A 118 -0.84 15.78 -29.61
CA ARG A 118 -0.57 14.81 -30.68
C ARG A 118 -0.60 15.47 -32.06
N SER A 119 -1.58 16.33 -32.33
CA SER A 119 -1.65 17.09 -33.57
C SER A 119 -0.45 18.03 -33.74
N ALA A 120 -0.01 18.64 -32.63
CA ALA A 120 1.20 19.48 -32.63
C ALA A 120 2.47 18.65 -32.93
N ALA A 121 2.61 17.47 -32.32
CA ALA A 121 3.73 16.58 -32.60
C ALA A 121 3.76 16.18 -34.10
N GLN A 122 2.60 15.82 -34.66
CA GLN A 122 2.51 15.44 -36.04
C GLN A 122 2.83 16.61 -36.99
N ALA A 123 2.35 17.83 -36.70
CA ALA A 123 2.65 19.03 -37.49
C ALA A 123 4.16 19.35 -37.46
N VAL A 124 4.79 19.34 -36.28
CA VAL A 124 6.23 19.58 -36.14
C VAL A 124 7.05 18.51 -36.87
N LYS A 125 6.68 17.23 -36.69
CA LYS A 125 7.34 16.10 -37.39
C LYS A 125 7.24 16.25 -38.90
N ASN A 126 6.04 16.51 -39.44
CA ASN A 126 5.81 16.62 -40.87
C ASN A 126 6.60 17.78 -41.48
N GLU A 127 6.67 18.93 -40.82
CA GLU A 127 7.42 20.07 -41.33
C GLU A 127 8.94 19.79 -41.34
N PHE A 128 9.50 19.30 -40.25
CA PHE A 128 10.96 19.18 -40.14
C PHE A 128 11.57 17.92 -40.74
N SER A 129 10.77 16.87 -41.01
CA SER A 129 11.29 15.57 -41.47
C SER A 129 12.04 15.65 -42.82
N ASN A 130 11.72 16.61 -43.67
CA ASN A 130 12.26 16.74 -45.02
C ASN A 130 13.31 17.86 -45.19
N TYR A 131 13.67 18.57 -44.10
CA TYR A 131 14.58 19.70 -44.17
C TYR A 131 15.97 19.32 -44.71
N GLN A 132 16.47 18.13 -44.39
CA GLN A 132 17.73 17.62 -44.94
C GLN A 132 17.77 17.58 -46.45
N VAL A 133 16.64 17.26 -47.09
CA VAL A 133 16.53 17.23 -48.57
C VAL A 133 16.19 18.62 -49.12
N ARG A 134 15.32 19.34 -48.41
CA ARG A 134 14.75 20.60 -48.86
C ARG A 134 15.75 21.75 -48.81
N PHE A 135 16.61 21.84 -47.81
CA PHE A 135 17.49 22.99 -47.53
C PHE A 135 18.97 22.62 -47.41
N ASN A 136 19.45 21.57 -48.04
CA ASN A 136 20.81 21.06 -47.91
C ASN A 136 21.90 21.95 -48.57
N THR A 137 21.54 23.06 -49.19
CA THR A 137 22.48 24.05 -49.71
C THR A 137 21.94 25.47 -49.51
N PRO A 138 22.81 26.50 -49.37
CA PRO A 138 22.39 27.88 -49.17
C PRO A 138 21.46 28.41 -50.31
N ALA A 139 21.66 27.96 -51.52
CA ALA A 139 20.83 28.35 -52.69
C ALA A 139 19.36 27.90 -52.53
N LYS A 140 19.11 26.80 -51.81
CA LYS A 140 17.77 26.27 -51.61
C LYS A 140 16.97 27.05 -50.53
N LEU A 141 17.59 27.94 -49.77
CA LEU A 141 16.89 28.83 -48.84
C LEU A 141 15.86 29.72 -49.55
N ASN A 142 16.03 29.98 -50.85
CA ASN A 142 15.05 30.70 -51.67
C ASN A 142 13.73 29.91 -51.87
N ASN A 143 13.70 28.62 -51.54
CA ASN A 143 12.53 27.73 -51.67
C ASN A 143 11.74 27.60 -50.36
N PHE A 144 11.72 28.59 -49.50
CA PHE A 144 11.15 28.47 -48.17
C PHE A 144 9.69 27.95 -48.18
N GLY A 145 8.81 28.58 -48.88
CA GLY A 145 7.45 28.06 -49.17
C GLY A 145 6.44 28.13 -48.02
N LEU A 146 6.78 28.72 -46.88
CA LEU A 146 5.86 29.04 -45.79
C LEU A 146 5.65 30.55 -45.72
N SER A 147 4.42 30.99 -45.44
CA SER A 147 4.12 32.37 -45.06
C SER A 147 4.56 32.67 -43.64
N TYR A 148 4.67 33.95 -43.32
CA TYR A 148 4.99 34.38 -41.95
C TYR A 148 3.99 33.82 -40.91
N GLU A 149 2.70 33.82 -41.21
CA GLU A 149 1.62 33.30 -40.38
C GLU A 149 1.74 31.79 -40.16
N GLU A 150 2.15 31.04 -41.19
CA GLU A 150 2.39 29.58 -41.07
C GLU A 150 3.59 29.28 -40.19
N VAL A 151 4.67 30.10 -40.27
CA VAL A 151 5.82 29.99 -39.34
C VAL A 151 5.42 30.29 -37.89
N GLU A 152 4.61 31.33 -37.66
CA GLU A 152 4.08 31.60 -36.34
C GLU A 152 3.20 30.46 -35.80
N ALA A 153 2.34 29.89 -36.71
CA ALA A 153 1.54 28.72 -36.33
C ALA A 153 2.43 27.53 -35.96
N LEU A 154 3.51 27.28 -36.68
CA LEU A 154 4.50 26.26 -36.37
C LEU A 154 5.13 26.52 -35.00
N GLY A 155 5.49 27.78 -34.70
CA GLY A 155 6.00 28.18 -33.38
C GLY A 155 5.02 27.84 -32.25
N ARG A 156 3.74 28.09 -32.42
CA ARG A 156 2.69 27.68 -31.50
C ARG A 156 2.61 26.16 -31.31
N GLN A 157 2.78 25.38 -32.40
CA GLN A 157 2.81 23.90 -32.31
C GLN A 157 4.03 23.42 -31.53
N ILE A 158 5.20 24.02 -31.73
CA ILE A 158 6.42 23.70 -30.96
C ILE A 158 6.23 23.99 -29.46
N GLN A 159 5.58 25.09 -29.11
CA GLN A 159 5.26 25.41 -27.71
C GLN A 159 4.29 24.37 -27.09
N ILE A 160 3.24 23.99 -27.84
CA ILE A 160 2.30 22.95 -27.40
C ILE A 160 3.01 21.60 -27.21
N LEU A 161 3.89 21.25 -28.15
CA LEU A 161 4.72 20.03 -28.03
C LEU A 161 5.61 20.08 -26.78
N GLY A 162 6.16 21.25 -26.44
CA GLY A 162 6.92 21.46 -25.23
C GLY A 162 6.16 21.12 -23.96
N ARG A 163 4.83 21.24 -23.93
CA ARG A 163 4.01 20.88 -22.77
C ARG A 163 4.08 19.38 -22.44
N VAL A 164 4.29 18.52 -23.43
CA VAL A 164 4.47 17.08 -23.18
C VAL A 164 5.69 16.85 -22.30
N THR A 165 6.81 17.52 -22.61
CA THR A 165 8.03 17.47 -21.80
C THR A 165 7.77 17.93 -20.36
N GLU A 166 6.99 19.01 -20.17
CA GLU A 166 6.63 19.53 -18.85
C GLU A 166 5.78 18.53 -18.06
N TYR A 167 4.79 17.92 -18.67
CA TYR A 167 3.99 16.85 -18.02
C TYR A 167 4.83 15.63 -17.65
N VAL A 168 5.77 15.23 -18.52
CA VAL A 168 6.68 14.11 -18.22
C VAL A 168 7.60 14.46 -17.05
N THR A 169 8.14 15.68 -17.01
CA THR A 169 8.95 16.18 -15.90
C THR A 169 8.16 16.15 -14.58
N PHE A 170 6.94 16.67 -14.61
CA PHE A 170 6.01 16.64 -13.49
C PHE A 170 5.77 15.20 -12.99
N LYS A 171 5.43 14.30 -13.91
CA LYS A 171 5.21 12.89 -13.61
C LYS A 171 6.39 12.25 -12.91
N VAL A 172 7.57 12.36 -13.50
CA VAL A 172 8.80 11.72 -12.98
C VAL A 172 9.12 12.23 -11.56
N LYS A 173 9.00 13.53 -11.34
CA LYS A 173 9.31 14.14 -10.03
C LYS A 173 8.30 13.78 -8.95
N CYS A 174 7.02 13.63 -9.30
CA CYS A 174 5.97 13.31 -8.35
C CYS A 174 5.81 11.79 -8.10
N ALA A 175 6.42 10.93 -8.93
CA ALA A 175 6.14 9.49 -8.94
C ALA A 175 6.31 8.83 -7.56
N ASP A 176 7.41 9.09 -6.87
CA ASP A 176 7.74 8.45 -5.60
C ASP A 176 6.75 8.82 -4.50
N ILE A 177 6.48 10.12 -4.34
CA ILE A 177 5.56 10.59 -3.30
C ILE A 177 4.12 10.16 -3.59
N VAL A 178 3.70 10.20 -4.85
CA VAL A 178 2.38 9.73 -5.28
C VAL A 178 2.23 8.23 -5.03
N SER A 179 3.25 7.43 -5.35
CA SER A 179 3.25 5.98 -5.08
C SER A 179 3.13 5.69 -3.59
N TYR A 180 3.83 6.47 -2.76
CA TYR A 180 3.72 6.35 -1.31
C TYR A 180 2.30 6.65 -0.82
N ILE A 181 1.71 7.78 -1.23
CA ILE A 181 0.35 8.18 -0.81
C ILE A 181 -0.71 7.22 -1.36
N ALA A 182 -0.55 6.71 -2.58
CA ALA A 182 -1.46 5.69 -3.14
C ALA A 182 -1.41 4.39 -2.32
N ALA A 183 -0.24 3.98 -1.84
CA ALA A 183 -0.12 2.83 -0.95
C ALA A 183 -0.78 3.10 0.41
N VAL A 184 -0.67 4.31 0.96
CA VAL A 184 -1.39 4.73 2.19
C VAL A 184 -2.90 4.68 1.98
N GLU A 185 -3.40 5.18 0.87
CA GLU A 185 -4.82 5.16 0.52
C GLU A 185 -5.39 3.74 0.48
N TYR A 186 -4.65 2.82 -0.14
CA TYR A 186 -5.03 1.41 -0.24
C TYR A 186 -5.16 0.74 1.14
N MET A 187 -4.41 1.19 2.15
CA MET A 187 -4.44 0.64 3.51
C MET A 187 -5.58 1.16 4.40
N ASN A 188 -6.52 1.91 3.83
CA ASN A 188 -7.69 2.43 4.56
C ASN A 188 -7.33 3.20 5.85
N PRO A 189 -6.61 4.32 5.77
CA PRO A 189 -5.96 4.98 6.90
C PRO A 189 -6.88 5.74 7.86
N GLY A 190 -8.19 5.54 7.77
CA GLY A 190 -9.20 6.26 8.57
C GLY A 190 -9.76 7.49 7.86
N ALA A 191 -10.90 8.01 8.36
CA ALA A 191 -11.69 9.05 7.69
C ALA A 191 -10.91 10.37 7.49
N ASP A 192 -10.23 10.85 8.52
CA ASP A 192 -9.49 12.12 8.48
C ASP A 192 -8.33 12.09 7.49
N MET A 193 -7.64 10.96 7.42
CA MET A 193 -6.53 10.78 6.48
C MET A 193 -7.05 10.62 5.05
N LYS A 194 -8.15 9.92 4.85
CA LYS A 194 -8.84 9.86 3.54
C LYS A 194 -9.24 11.24 3.04
N ALA A 195 -9.83 12.05 3.91
CA ALA A 195 -10.19 13.43 3.57
C ALA A 195 -8.95 14.26 3.18
N ALA A 196 -7.84 14.12 3.90
CA ALA A 196 -6.58 14.80 3.58
C ALA A 196 -6.00 14.33 2.23
N ILE A 197 -6.10 13.05 1.89
CA ILE A 197 -5.67 12.50 0.60
C ILE A 197 -6.54 13.04 -0.54
N GLU A 198 -7.86 13.07 -0.37
CA GLU A 198 -8.78 13.64 -1.38
C GLU A 198 -8.54 15.13 -1.60
N ASP A 199 -8.27 15.91 -0.56
CA ASP A 199 -7.85 17.31 -0.67
C ASP A 199 -6.53 17.43 -1.45
N GLY A 200 -5.57 16.54 -1.16
CA GLY A 200 -4.32 16.44 -1.92
C GLY A 200 -4.52 16.10 -3.40
N LYS A 201 -5.47 15.22 -3.74
CA LYS A 201 -5.84 14.91 -5.14
C LYS A 201 -6.48 16.09 -5.84
N ALA A 202 -7.35 16.83 -5.15
CA ALA A 202 -7.96 18.03 -5.72
C ALA A 202 -6.90 19.07 -6.09
N GLU A 203 -5.96 19.36 -5.19
CA GLU A 203 -4.85 20.28 -5.44
C GLU A 203 -3.90 19.75 -6.52
N PHE A 204 -3.63 18.44 -6.54
CA PHE A 204 -2.86 17.81 -7.62
C PHE A 204 -3.48 18.06 -8.99
N ARG A 205 -4.81 17.92 -9.14
CA ARG A 205 -5.52 18.18 -10.39
C ARG A 205 -5.38 19.63 -10.84
N GLU A 206 -5.60 20.58 -9.93
CA GLU A 206 -5.50 22.01 -10.22
C GLU A 206 -4.07 22.39 -10.66
N ILE A 207 -3.06 21.93 -9.93
CA ILE A 207 -1.65 22.21 -10.26
C ILE A 207 -1.26 21.55 -11.59
N ARG A 208 -1.65 20.30 -11.82
CA ARG A 208 -1.44 19.58 -13.08
C ARG A 208 -2.01 20.35 -14.28
N ASP A 209 -3.24 20.83 -14.13
CA ASP A 209 -3.93 21.52 -15.23
C ASP A 209 -3.24 22.85 -15.57
N SER A 210 -2.60 23.52 -14.61
CA SER A 210 -1.82 24.75 -14.83
C SER A 210 -0.61 24.57 -15.77
N ILE A 211 -0.14 23.33 -15.98
CA ILE A 211 0.97 23.03 -16.90
C ILE A 211 0.59 23.40 -18.34
N MET A 212 -0.65 23.14 -18.74
CA MET A 212 -1.12 23.51 -20.07
C MET A 212 -1.15 25.03 -20.27
N ASP A 213 -1.40 25.78 -19.19
CA ASP A 213 -1.46 27.25 -19.19
C ASP A 213 -0.09 27.93 -19.07
N GLY A 214 1.00 27.15 -18.98
CA GLY A 214 2.35 27.68 -19.02
C GLY A 214 3.18 27.46 -17.77
N CYS A 215 2.66 26.85 -16.73
CA CYS A 215 3.46 26.44 -15.57
C CYS A 215 4.51 25.41 -16.01
N SER A 216 5.75 25.53 -15.49
CA SER A 216 6.75 24.49 -15.74
C SER A 216 6.42 23.24 -14.92
N GLY A 217 6.71 22.07 -15.48
CA GLY A 217 6.49 20.78 -14.81
C GLY A 217 7.29 20.66 -13.50
N ASP A 218 8.45 21.32 -13.45
CA ASP A 218 9.29 21.37 -12.24
C ASP A 218 8.66 22.18 -11.11
N ALA A 219 8.16 23.39 -11.41
CA ALA A 219 7.47 24.23 -10.44
C ALA A 219 6.15 23.60 -9.95
N ALA A 220 5.40 22.98 -10.87
CA ALA A 220 4.20 22.23 -10.56
C ALA A 220 4.50 21.05 -9.63
N ALA A 221 5.53 20.26 -9.95
CA ALA A 221 5.95 19.15 -9.11
C ALA A 221 6.36 19.60 -7.70
N GLY A 222 7.11 20.69 -7.58
CA GLY A 222 7.51 21.22 -6.28
C GLY A 222 6.32 21.53 -5.36
N LYS A 223 5.24 22.11 -5.91
CA LYS A 223 4.01 22.40 -5.15
C LYS A 223 3.31 21.13 -4.69
N VAL A 224 3.12 20.16 -5.60
CA VAL A 224 2.47 18.88 -5.28
C VAL A 224 3.27 18.11 -4.24
N ILE A 225 4.60 18.00 -4.41
CA ILE A 225 5.47 17.31 -3.46
C ILE A 225 5.35 17.95 -2.07
N ALA A 226 5.41 19.27 -1.98
CA ALA A 226 5.29 19.98 -0.70
C ALA A 226 3.95 19.73 0.01
N LYS A 227 2.87 19.56 -0.73
CA LYS A 227 1.54 19.19 -0.16
C LYS A 227 1.52 17.75 0.29
N LEU A 228 1.95 16.81 -0.56
CA LEU A 228 1.90 15.38 -0.29
C LEU A 228 2.88 14.96 0.81
N GLU A 229 4.04 15.61 0.95
CA GLU A 229 4.96 15.38 2.07
C GLU A 229 4.30 15.72 3.43
N LYS A 230 3.49 16.78 3.51
CA LYS A 230 2.72 17.10 4.72
C LYS A 230 1.69 16.00 5.05
N ILE A 231 1.06 15.41 4.04
CA ILE A 231 0.12 14.29 4.23
C ILE A 231 0.90 13.06 4.70
N LYS A 232 2.05 12.80 4.10
CA LYS A 232 2.96 11.71 4.46
C LYS A 232 3.43 11.83 5.91
N GLU A 233 3.86 13.01 6.34
CA GLU A 233 4.27 13.27 7.73
C GLU A 233 3.12 12.98 8.72
N LYS A 234 1.93 13.51 8.45
CA LYS A 234 0.74 13.21 9.27
C LYS A 234 0.43 11.72 9.35
N TYR A 235 0.57 11.01 8.22
CA TYR A 235 0.36 9.57 8.20
C TYR A 235 1.42 8.83 9.04
N ILE A 236 2.68 9.21 8.93
CA ILE A 236 3.78 8.62 9.71
C ILE A 236 3.51 8.77 11.21
N ASP A 237 3.12 9.96 11.65
CA ASP A 237 2.81 10.22 13.05
C ASP A 237 1.60 9.38 13.53
N LEU A 238 0.52 9.37 12.75
CA LEU A 238 -0.67 8.57 13.04
C LEU A 238 -0.33 7.07 13.13
N TYR A 239 0.36 6.55 12.13
CA TYR A 239 0.72 5.14 12.07
C TYR A 239 1.64 4.74 13.21
N PHE A 240 2.65 5.56 13.51
CA PHE A 240 3.62 5.31 14.56
C PHE A 240 2.95 5.29 15.95
N GLU A 241 2.07 6.24 16.23
CA GLU A 241 1.31 6.28 17.49
C GLU A 241 0.36 5.08 17.63
N GLU A 242 -0.40 4.73 16.59
CA GLU A 242 -1.28 3.55 16.62
C GLU A 242 -0.49 2.24 16.75
N HIS A 243 0.65 2.14 16.08
CA HIS A 243 1.56 1.01 16.25
C HIS A 243 2.05 0.88 17.70
N ARG A 244 2.47 1.98 18.33
CA ARG A 244 2.92 1.99 19.73
C ARG A 244 1.80 1.61 20.69
N LYS A 245 0.56 2.03 20.43
CA LYS A 245 -0.59 1.65 21.26
C LYS A 245 -0.94 0.18 21.16
N LYS A 246 -0.69 -0.47 20.04
CA LYS A 246 -1.14 -1.84 19.74
C LYS A 246 -0.01 -2.88 19.70
N ARG A 247 1.22 -2.48 19.97
CA ARG A 247 2.41 -3.37 20.01
C ARG A 247 3.18 -3.17 21.29
N LEU A 248 3.63 -4.28 21.86
CA LEU A 248 4.47 -4.24 23.07
C LEU A 248 5.83 -3.63 22.76
N GLY A 249 6.20 -2.63 23.54
CA GLY A 249 7.55 -2.08 23.59
C GLY A 249 8.57 -3.02 24.26
N VAL A 250 9.80 -2.57 24.41
CA VAL A 250 10.90 -3.37 25.00
C VAL A 250 10.56 -3.78 26.44
N ASP A 251 10.10 -2.83 27.25
CA ASP A 251 9.84 -3.07 28.67
C ASP A 251 8.63 -3.96 28.88
N ASP A 252 7.53 -3.74 28.15
CA ASP A 252 6.35 -4.59 28.20
C ASP A 252 6.64 -6.00 27.68
N ALA A 253 7.45 -6.12 26.62
CA ALA A 253 7.88 -7.43 26.11
C ALA A 253 8.72 -8.20 27.12
N ARG A 254 9.60 -7.49 27.88
CA ARG A 254 10.36 -8.06 28.98
C ARG A 254 9.44 -8.50 30.12
N ARG A 255 8.51 -7.64 30.53
CA ARG A 255 7.53 -7.93 31.58
C ARG A 255 6.64 -9.11 31.19
N ARG A 256 6.15 -9.17 29.96
CA ARG A 256 5.40 -10.33 29.44
C ARG A 256 6.19 -11.62 29.56
N ARG A 257 7.49 -11.61 29.19
CA ARG A 257 8.35 -12.79 29.33
C ARG A 257 8.52 -13.18 30.81
N GLN A 258 8.71 -12.21 31.69
CA GLN A 258 8.77 -12.46 33.14
C GLN A 258 7.49 -13.10 33.66
N ILE A 259 6.32 -12.65 33.19
CA ILE A 259 5.02 -13.26 33.53
C ILE A 259 4.96 -14.70 33.00
N GLN A 260 5.30 -14.92 31.74
CA GLN A 260 5.25 -16.25 31.08
C GLN A 260 6.21 -17.26 31.77
N GLU A 261 7.38 -16.81 32.19
CA GLU A 261 8.40 -17.62 32.86
C GLU A 261 8.24 -17.62 34.39
N GLY A 262 7.32 -16.81 34.91
CA GLY A 262 7.09 -16.62 36.34
C GLY A 262 6.60 -17.88 37.04
N GLN A 263 6.98 -18.01 38.31
CA GLN A 263 6.63 -19.19 39.12
C GLN A 263 5.13 -19.31 39.36
N ALA A 264 4.41 -18.17 39.50
CA ALA A 264 2.96 -18.15 39.69
C ALA A 264 2.21 -18.81 38.51
N LEU A 265 2.55 -18.42 37.25
CA LEU A 265 1.94 -19.04 36.09
C LEU A 265 2.33 -20.51 35.92
N LYS A 266 3.59 -20.86 36.21
CA LYS A 266 4.04 -22.26 36.23
C LYS A 266 3.27 -23.09 37.25
N ASN A 267 3.01 -22.56 38.44
CA ASN A 267 2.20 -23.22 39.47
C ASN A 267 0.76 -23.43 38.99
N LEU A 268 0.11 -22.42 38.37
CA LEU A 268 -1.22 -22.56 37.79
C LEU A 268 -1.26 -23.62 36.68
N LYS A 269 -0.26 -23.68 35.81
CA LYS A 269 -0.13 -24.72 34.78
C LYS A 269 -0.02 -26.13 35.38
N LYS A 270 0.68 -26.27 36.46
CA LYS A 270 0.76 -27.57 37.21
C LYS A 270 -0.53 -27.90 37.90
N LEU A 271 -1.16 -26.93 38.59
CA LEU A 271 -2.45 -27.10 39.23
C LEU A 271 -3.56 -27.52 38.29
N ARG A 272 -3.52 -27.11 37.00
CA ARG A 272 -4.47 -27.58 35.99
C ARG A 272 -4.52 -29.10 35.88
N GLY A 273 -3.47 -29.80 36.28
CA GLY A 273 -3.45 -31.26 36.34
C GLY A 273 -4.26 -31.87 37.49
N ILE A 274 -4.86 -31.05 38.37
CA ILE A 274 -5.75 -31.50 39.45
C ILE A 274 -7.20 -31.46 38.90
N GLU A 275 -7.93 -32.56 39.04
CA GLU A 275 -9.23 -32.78 38.40
C GLU A 275 -10.31 -31.76 38.80
N ILE A 276 -10.19 -31.07 39.92
CA ILE A 276 -11.16 -30.05 40.38
C ILE A 276 -11.04 -28.72 39.61
N PHE A 277 -9.94 -28.48 38.88
CA PHE A 277 -9.70 -27.22 38.19
C PHE A 277 -10.11 -27.28 36.73
N SER A 278 -10.94 -26.33 36.33
CA SER A 278 -11.20 -26.10 34.91
C SER A 278 -10.03 -25.34 34.29
N GLY A 279 -9.44 -25.91 33.25
CA GLY A 279 -8.35 -25.25 32.50
C GLY A 279 -8.79 -24.06 31.63
N ALA A 280 -10.08 -23.83 31.45
CA ALA A 280 -10.62 -22.83 30.49
C ALA A 280 -10.11 -21.43 30.81
N LYS A 281 -10.26 -20.92 32.03
CA LYS A 281 -9.79 -19.58 32.44
C LYS A 281 -8.28 -19.39 32.24
N LEU A 282 -7.48 -20.44 32.49
CA LEU A 282 -6.04 -20.40 32.29
C LEU A 282 -5.70 -20.35 30.78
N SER A 283 -6.41 -21.14 29.98
CA SER A 283 -6.24 -21.12 28.50
C SER A 283 -6.61 -19.76 27.91
N GLU A 284 -7.68 -19.11 28.37
CA GLU A 284 -8.05 -17.75 27.96
C GLU A 284 -6.96 -16.74 28.33
N LEU A 285 -6.35 -16.88 29.50
CA LEU A 285 -5.24 -16.03 29.93
C LEU A 285 -4.01 -16.24 29.04
N GLU A 286 -3.65 -17.50 28.74
CA GLU A 286 -2.53 -17.85 27.86
C GLU A 286 -2.78 -17.29 26.45
N GLN A 287 -3.98 -17.46 25.90
CA GLN A 287 -4.37 -16.89 24.61
C GLN A 287 -4.27 -15.37 24.62
N SER A 288 -4.76 -14.70 25.66
CA SER A 288 -4.67 -13.24 25.78
C SER A 288 -3.22 -12.75 25.80
N MET A 289 -2.29 -13.49 26.39
CA MET A 289 -0.86 -13.19 26.34
C MET A 289 -0.26 -13.39 24.94
N ASP A 290 -0.68 -14.42 24.22
CA ASP A 290 -0.15 -14.75 22.90
C ASP A 290 -0.67 -13.79 21.82
N GLU A 291 -1.86 -13.23 22.00
CA GLU A 291 -2.44 -12.20 21.13
C GLU A 291 -1.65 -10.88 21.16
N LEU A 292 -0.91 -10.61 22.23
CA LEU A 292 -0.10 -9.39 22.38
C LEU A 292 1.18 -9.49 21.55
N LYS A 293 1.17 -8.89 20.36
CA LYS A 293 2.31 -8.91 19.45
C LYS A 293 3.38 -7.93 19.89
N VAL A 294 4.64 -8.35 19.79
CA VAL A 294 5.82 -7.53 20.11
C VAL A 294 6.34 -6.85 18.87
N CYS A 295 6.57 -5.55 18.94
CA CYS A 295 7.34 -4.82 17.93
C CYS A 295 7.83 -3.49 18.50
N TYR A 296 9.13 -3.39 18.76
CA TYR A 296 9.79 -2.20 19.30
C TYR A 296 10.86 -1.61 18.38
N SER A 297 11.08 -2.21 17.23
CA SER A 297 12.14 -1.81 16.30
C SER A 297 11.71 -0.75 15.29
N LEU A 298 10.40 -0.47 15.16
CA LEU A 298 9.91 0.51 14.21
C LEU A 298 10.40 1.92 14.55
N THR A 299 10.94 2.59 13.55
CA THR A 299 11.35 3.99 13.60
C THR A 299 10.55 4.85 12.62
N PRO A 300 10.32 6.15 12.89
CA PRO A 300 9.71 7.05 11.92
C PRO A 300 10.48 7.14 10.61
N GLN A 301 11.80 6.94 10.64
CA GLN A 301 12.63 6.96 9.43
C GLN A 301 12.35 5.78 8.49
N GLU A 302 12.05 4.60 9.02
CA GLU A 302 11.64 3.45 8.21
C GLU A 302 10.30 3.70 7.52
N LEU A 303 9.38 4.37 8.21
CA LEU A 303 8.08 4.76 7.65
C LEU A 303 8.19 5.80 6.53
N LYS A 304 9.26 6.59 6.45
CA LYS A 304 9.49 7.48 5.30
C LYS A 304 9.72 6.71 4.00
N ASN A 305 10.26 5.50 4.09
CA ASN A 305 10.56 4.66 2.93
C ASN A 305 9.45 3.65 2.62
N SER A 306 8.67 3.27 3.62
CA SER A 306 7.57 2.30 3.48
C SER A 306 6.41 2.67 4.40
N PRO A 307 5.18 2.75 3.90
CA PRO A 307 4.03 3.11 4.71
C PRO A 307 3.60 2.01 5.73
N ILE A 308 4.31 0.89 5.77
CA ILE A 308 4.02 -0.26 6.63
C ILE A 308 5.26 -0.61 7.45
N CYS A 309 5.05 -0.99 8.70
CA CYS A 309 6.13 -1.50 9.54
C CYS A 309 6.78 -2.74 8.90
N PRO A 310 8.09 -2.70 8.59
CA PRO A 310 8.77 -3.83 7.95
C PRO A 310 8.92 -5.05 8.89
N HIS A 311 8.83 -4.83 10.20
CA HIS A 311 9.08 -5.86 11.21
C HIS A 311 7.83 -6.69 11.53
N CYS A 312 6.65 -6.07 11.65
CA CYS A 312 5.43 -6.77 12.08
C CYS A 312 4.24 -6.60 11.13
N ARG A 313 4.38 -5.80 10.06
CA ARG A 313 3.34 -5.51 9.07
C ARG A 313 2.01 -5.07 9.71
N PHE A 314 2.10 -4.27 10.78
CA PHE A 314 0.93 -3.73 11.46
C PHE A 314 -0.01 -3.04 10.46
N SER A 315 -1.32 -3.30 10.58
CA SER A 315 -2.37 -2.59 9.84
C SER A 315 -3.14 -1.67 10.79
N LEU A 316 -3.51 -0.48 10.33
CA LEU A 316 -4.37 0.44 11.09
C LEU A 316 -5.76 -0.14 11.35
N GLU A 317 -6.23 -1.08 10.52
CA GLU A 317 -7.49 -1.82 10.70
C GLU A 317 -7.37 -2.96 11.71
N ASP A 318 -6.16 -3.26 12.22
CA ASP A 318 -5.95 -4.32 13.20
C ASP A 318 -6.73 -4.01 14.49
N ASN A 319 -7.73 -4.85 14.79
CA ASN A 319 -8.56 -4.75 15.98
C ASN A 319 -7.81 -5.17 17.28
N ALA A 320 -6.49 -5.25 17.23
CA ALA A 320 -5.68 -5.57 18.40
C ALA A 320 -5.99 -4.62 19.56
N LYS A 321 -6.08 -5.18 20.75
CA LYS A 321 -6.31 -4.42 21.98
C LYS A 321 -5.15 -3.45 22.22
N ASN A 322 -5.46 -2.32 22.85
CA ASN A 322 -4.44 -1.42 23.36
C ASN A 322 -3.57 -2.16 24.39
N VAL A 323 -2.26 -2.07 24.25
CA VAL A 323 -1.30 -2.76 25.13
C VAL A 323 -1.10 -2.04 26.48
N ALA A 324 -1.52 -0.78 26.59
CA ALA A 324 -1.44 -0.02 27.83
C ALA A 324 -2.26 -0.71 28.94
N GLY A 325 -1.64 -0.97 30.09
CA GLY A 325 -2.27 -1.64 31.22
C GLY A 325 -2.44 -3.15 31.08
N GLN A 326 -2.16 -3.75 29.92
CA GLN A 326 -2.33 -5.20 29.73
C GLN A 326 -1.40 -6.03 30.64
N MET A 327 -0.19 -5.57 30.87
CA MET A 327 0.74 -6.28 31.74
C MET A 327 0.24 -6.31 33.20
N GLU A 328 -0.25 -5.20 33.69
CA GLU A 328 -0.83 -5.11 35.04
C GLU A 328 -2.11 -5.96 35.15
N TYR A 329 -2.96 -5.91 34.13
CA TYR A 329 -4.14 -6.78 34.08
C TYR A 329 -3.78 -8.26 34.12
N LEU A 330 -2.78 -8.70 33.36
CA LEU A 330 -2.34 -10.10 33.31
C LEU A 330 -1.76 -10.55 34.69
N GLU A 331 -0.95 -9.70 35.32
CA GLU A 331 -0.41 -9.98 36.65
C GLU A 331 -1.52 -10.09 37.69
N THR A 332 -2.43 -9.10 37.73
CA THR A 332 -3.59 -9.13 38.65
C THR A 332 -4.44 -10.38 38.42
N ARG A 333 -4.66 -10.76 37.16
CA ARG A 333 -5.45 -11.95 36.84
C ARG A 333 -4.81 -13.25 37.26
N ILE A 334 -3.47 -13.35 37.18
CA ILE A 334 -2.70 -14.50 37.69
C ILE A 334 -2.83 -14.58 39.21
N ASP A 335 -2.71 -13.45 39.92
CA ASP A 335 -2.82 -13.39 41.38
C ASP A 335 -4.24 -13.75 41.83
N GLU A 336 -5.27 -13.21 41.19
CA GLU A 336 -6.66 -13.57 41.47
C GLU A 336 -6.93 -15.05 41.25
N MET A 337 -6.46 -15.61 40.14
CA MET A 337 -6.64 -17.02 39.81
C MET A 337 -5.88 -17.92 40.83
N THR A 338 -4.69 -17.49 41.19
CA THR A 338 -3.88 -18.20 42.22
C THR A 338 -4.61 -18.22 43.55
N ALA A 339 -5.18 -17.08 43.98
CA ALA A 339 -5.96 -16.99 45.19
C ALA A 339 -7.27 -17.82 45.11
N GLU A 340 -8.00 -17.74 44.00
CA GLU A 340 -9.21 -18.52 43.77
C GLU A 340 -8.94 -20.02 43.82
N TRP A 341 -7.92 -20.50 43.13
CA TRP A 341 -7.59 -21.93 43.10
C TRP A 341 -7.04 -22.42 44.43
N THR A 342 -6.23 -21.57 45.13
CA THR A 342 -5.78 -21.89 46.51
C THR A 342 -6.96 -22.09 47.44
N ARG A 343 -7.92 -21.17 47.42
CA ARG A 343 -9.13 -21.27 48.25
C ARG A 343 -9.95 -22.54 47.92
N MET A 344 -10.22 -22.77 46.61
CA MET A 344 -10.96 -23.96 46.18
C MET A 344 -10.30 -25.26 46.63
N LEU A 345 -8.95 -25.30 46.60
CA LEU A 345 -8.20 -26.46 47.05
C LEU A 345 -8.29 -26.65 48.56
N LEU A 346 -8.16 -25.56 49.34
CA LEU A 346 -8.30 -25.61 50.82
C LEU A 346 -9.73 -26.03 51.20
N ASP A 347 -10.76 -25.46 50.59
CA ASP A 347 -12.15 -25.81 50.83
C ASP A 347 -12.38 -27.31 50.53
N THR A 348 -11.87 -27.79 49.39
CA THR A 348 -11.97 -29.21 49.03
C THR A 348 -11.28 -30.12 50.04
N LEU A 349 -10.05 -29.77 50.44
CA LEU A 349 -9.29 -30.58 51.38
C LEU A 349 -9.83 -30.53 52.83
N SER A 350 -10.71 -29.61 53.15
CA SER A 350 -11.45 -29.51 54.42
C SER A 350 -12.66 -30.41 54.46
N ASP A 351 -13.02 -31.09 53.35
CA ASP A 351 -14.14 -32.04 53.33
C ASP A 351 -13.86 -33.24 54.23
N GLN A 352 -14.83 -33.60 55.10
CA GLN A 352 -14.68 -34.66 56.07
C GLN A 352 -14.30 -36.03 55.45
N ILE A 353 -14.81 -36.28 54.25
CA ILE A 353 -14.56 -37.54 53.52
C ILE A 353 -13.06 -37.58 53.12
N LEU A 354 -12.52 -36.47 52.68
CA LEU A 354 -11.11 -36.39 52.31
C LEU A 354 -10.20 -36.45 53.54
N LEU A 355 -10.60 -35.85 54.64
CA LEU A 355 -9.86 -35.94 55.91
C LEU A 355 -9.79 -37.42 56.39
N ASP A 356 -10.84 -38.21 56.24
CA ASP A 356 -10.81 -39.64 56.57
C ASP A 356 -9.94 -40.47 55.62
N ARG A 357 -9.86 -40.08 54.36
CA ARG A 357 -8.99 -40.74 53.37
C ARG A 357 -7.52 -40.42 53.54
N LYS A 358 -7.19 -39.27 54.07
CA LYS A 358 -5.82 -38.87 54.36
C LYS A 358 -5.07 -39.93 55.21
N LYS A 359 -5.79 -40.71 56.03
CA LYS A 359 -5.23 -41.80 56.82
C LYS A 359 -4.58 -42.92 55.95
N TYR A 360 -4.95 -43.04 54.70
CA TYR A 360 -4.46 -44.07 53.80
C TYR A 360 -3.31 -43.61 52.91
N LEU A 361 -2.88 -42.35 53.02
CA LEU A 361 -1.74 -41.80 52.32
C LEU A 361 -0.41 -42.12 53.00
N LYS A 362 0.68 -42.08 52.24
CA LYS A 362 2.03 -42.23 52.79
C LYS A 362 2.39 -41.02 53.67
N ALA A 363 3.24 -41.22 54.66
CA ALA A 363 3.62 -40.15 55.57
C ALA A 363 4.15 -38.87 54.89
N GLN A 364 4.89 -39.02 53.79
CA GLN A 364 5.36 -37.88 52.98
C GLN A 364 4.24 -37.13 52.27
N GLU A 365 3.24 -37.85 51.75
CA GLU A 365 2.07 -37.29 51.09
C GLU A 365 1.18 -36.56 52.11
N VAL A 366 0.97 -37.16 53.30
CA VAL A 366 0.25 -36.51 54.42
C VAL A 366 0.91 -35.20 54.80
N LYS A 367 2.24 -35.20 54.93
CA LYS A 367 3.00 -34.00 55.28
C LYS A 367 2.81 -32.86 54.31
N VAL A 368 2.85 -33.13 52.98
CA VAL A 368 2.62 -32.12 51.93
C VAL A 368 1.24 -31.48 52.05
N ILE A 369 0.21 -32.25 52.30
CA ILE A 369 -1.15 -31.76 52.51
C ILE A 369 -1.24 -30.90 53.77
N ASP A 370 -0.66 -31.38 54.89
CA ASP A 370 -0.68 -30.66 56.16
C ASP A 370 0.09 -29.34 56.12
N ASP A 371 1.25 -29.33 55.47
CA ASP A 371 2.02 -28.13 55.26
C ASP A 371 1.24 -27.11 54.42
N PHE A 372 0.55 -27.56 53.37
CA PHE A 372 -0.30 -26.69 52.54
C PHE A 372 -1.50 -26.13 53.30
N VAL A 373 -2.27 -26.98 53.97
CA VAL A 373 -3.46 -26.57 54.74
C VAL A 373 -3.08 -25.63 55.86
N SER A 374 -1.98 -25.93 56.60
CA SER A 374 -1.51 -25.10 57.71
C SER A 374 -0.97 -23.74 57.23
N ALA A 375 -0.31 -23.70 56.08
CA ALA A 375 0.20 -22.47 55.50
C ALA A 375 -0.91 -21.58 54.89
N GLY A 376 -2.04 -22.17 54.49
CA GLY A 376 -3.13 -21.46 53.79
C GLY A 376 -2.75 -20.86 52.47
N LYS A 377 -1.60 -21.23 51.88
CA LYS A 377 -1.07 -20.73 50.63
C LYS A 377 -0.32 -21.84 49.88
N LEU A 378 -0.31 -21.73 48.57
CA LEU A 378 0.44 -22.65 47.71
C LEU A 378 1.93 -22.67 48.06
N PRO A 379 2.61 -23.82 47.91
CA PRO A 379 4.06 -23.87 47.99
C PRO A 379 4.68 -22.95 46.93
N GLU A 380 5.86 -22.41 47.24
CA GLU A 380 6.56 -21.53 46.28
C GLU A 380 6.67 -22.16 44.89
N LYS A 381 6.91 -23.47 44.85
CA LYS A 381 6.94 -24.26 43.62
C LYS A 381 5.99 -25.47 43.78
N VAL A 382 4.93 -25.46 42.96
CA VAL A 382 4.06 -26.62 42.78
C VAL A 382 4.77 -27.61 41.88
N ASP A 383 5.06 -28.79 42.37
CA ASP A 383 5.69 -29.87 41.62
C ASP A 383 4.72 -31.02 41.33
N ASP A 384 5.17 -32.00 40.56
CA ASP A 384 4.37 -33.14 40.19
C ASP A 384 4.03 -34.03 41.41
N PHE A 385 4.88 -34.01 42.45
CA PHE A 385 4.60 -34.74 43.67
C PHE A 385 3.39 -34.14 44.40
N PHE A 386 3.34 -32.81 44.55
CA PHE A 386 2.17 -32.12 45.11
C PHE A 386 0.88 -32.44 44.33
N VAL A 387 0.92 -32.28 42.99
CA VAL A 387 -0.25 -32.55 42.10
C VAL A 387 -0.71 -34.00 42.23
N ASN A 388 0.24 -34.95 42.20
CA ASN A 388 -0.08 -36.37 42.27
C ASN A 388 -0.61 -36.77 43.68
N THR A 389 -0.11 -36.15 44.72
CA THR A 389 -0.60 -36.36 46.11
C THR A 389 -2.06 -35.92 46.24
N ILE A 390 -2.38 -34.70 45.75
CA ILE A 390 -3.77 -34.21 45.76
C ILE A 390 -4.68 -35.11 44.92
N ASN A 391 -4.27 -35.47 43.69
CA ASN A 391 -5.04 -36.34 42.85
C ASN A 391 -5.23 -37.75 43.48
N SER A 392 -4.24 -38.27 44.17
CA SER A 392 -4.35 -39.56 44.88
C SER A 392 -5.39 -39.50 46.00
N LEU A 393 -5.46 -38.38 46.71
CA LEU A 393 -6.48 -38.15 47.73
C LEU A 393 -7.89 -38.01 47.09
N LEU A 394 -7.99 -37.30 45.95
CA LEU A 394 -9.24 -37.08 45.21
C LEU A 394 -9.72 -38.35 44.50
N LYS A 395 -8.85 -39.23 44.01
CA LYS A 395 -9.14 -40.47 43.23
C LYS A 395 -10.07 -41.45 43.92
N GLY A 396 -10.36 -41.23 45.14
CA GLY A 396 -11.44 -41.98 45.76
C GLY A 396 -12.85 -41.57 45.26
N PHE A 397 -12.95 -40.56 44.46
CA PHE A 397 -14.19 -40.18 43.77
C PHE A 397 -14.13 -40.61 42.32
N GLU A 398 -15.06 -41.49 41.91
CA GLU A 398 -15.25 -41.83 40.51
C GLU A 398 -16.02 -40.69 39.83
N PRO A 399 -15.46 -39.98 38.87
CA PRO A 399 -16.23 -38.98 38.14
C PRO A 399 -17.29 -39.66 37.25
N VAL A 400 -18.53 -39.29 37.42
CA VAL A 400 -19.62 -39.63 36.51
C VAL A 400 -19.82 -38.39 35.64
N VAL A 401 -19.42 -38.48 34.38
CA VAL A 401 -19.62 -37.40 33.41
C VAL A 401 -21.02 -37.59 32.79
N ILE A 402 -21.85 -36.58 32.96
CA ILE A 402 -23.14 -36.48 32.29
C ILE A 402 -23.02 -35.38 31.23
N GLU A 403 -23.30 -35.73 29.99
CA GLU A 403 -23.33 -34.72 28.92
C GLU A 403 -24.54 -33.80 29.10
N THR A 404 -24.34 -32.48 28.88
CA THR A 404 -25.43 -31.51 29.08
C THR A 404 -26.64 -31.84 28.20
N GLU A 405 -26.38 -32.29 26.97
CA GLU A 405 -27.41 -32.69 26.00
C GLU A 405 -28.22 -33.88 26.50
N GLU A 406 -27.58 -34.89 27.07
CA GLU A 406 -28.26 -36.06 27.64
C GLU A 406 -29.09 -35.67 28.85
N LEU A 407 -28.56 -34.83 29.75
CA LEU A 407 -29.29 -34.35 30.91
C LEU A 407 -30.50 -33.49 30.49
N MET A 408 -30.31 -32.59 29.54
CA MET A 408 -31.39 -31.74 29.03
C MET A 408 -32.49 -32.60 28.35
N HIS A 409 -32.12 -33.56 27.54
CA HIS A 409 -33.07 -34.47 26.91
C HIS A 409 -33.89 -35.23 27.96
N ALA A 410 -33.24 -35.79 28.99
CA ALA A 410 -33.92 -36.46 30.09
C ALA A 410 -34.86 -35.55 30.91
N LEU A 411 -34.56 -34.25 31.00
CA LEU A 411 -35.40 -33.27 31.65
C LEU A 411 -36.55 -32.80 30.78
N GLU A 412 -36.34 -32.67 29.47
CA GLU A 412 -37.40 -32.26 28.50
C GLU A 412 -38.49 -33.30 28.35
N GLU A 413 -38.18 -34.59 28.56
CA GLU A 413 -39.17 -35.69 28.52
C GLU A 413 -40.08 -35.74 29.77
N LEU A 414 -39.77 -34.93 30.80
CA LEU A 414 -40.59 -34.94 32.01
C LEU A 414 -41.89 -34.13 31.83
N PRO A 415 -43.04 -34.66 32.26
CA PRO A 415 -44.28 -33.89 32.32
C PRO A 415 -44.12 -32.76 33.36
N PRO A 416 -45.02 -31.73 33.34
CA PRO A 416 -45.02 -30.70 34.37
C PRO A 416 -45.18 -31.37 35.76
N LEU A 417 -44.21 -31.10 36.67
CA LEU A 417 -44.12 -31.70 38.03
C LEU A 417 -44.13 -30.58 39.09
N ASP A 418 -44.64 -30.92 40.27
CA ASP A 418 -44.39 -30.13 41.47
C ASP A 418 -42.94 -30.25 41.92
N GLU A 419 -42.50 -29.38 42.85
CA GLU A 419 -41.12 -29.31 43.32
C GLU A 419 -40.63 -30.65 43.93
N SER A 420 -41.46 -31.31 44.68
CA SER A 420 -41.09 -32.56 45.34
C SER A 420 -40.92 -33.71 44.33
N SER A 421 -41.84 -33.80 43.38
CA SER A 421 -41.79 -34.77 42.29
C SER A 421 -40.63 -34.54 41.34
N PHE A 422 -40.34 -33.25 41.06
CA PHE A 422 -39.17 -32.88 40.27
C PHE A 422 -37.84 -33.29 40.92
N LYS A 423 -37.69 -33.02 42.23
CA LYS A 423 -36.49 -33.46 42.96
C LYS A 423 -36.34 -34.96 42.91
N THR A 424 -37.42 -35.71 43.12
CA THR A 424 -37.40 -37.17 43.05
C THR A 424 -36.98 -37.68 41.67
N LYS A 425 -37.48 -37.03 40.57
CA LYS A 425 -37.10 -37.38 39.22
C LYS A 425 -35.62 -37.06 38.89
N ILE A 426 -35.12 -35.94 39.37
CA ILE A 426 -33.68 -35.62 39.28
C ILE A 426 -32.86 -36.69 39.97
N ASP A 427 -33.27 -37.13 41.19
CA ASP A 427 -32.59 -38.17 41.94
C ASP A 427 -32.65 -39.53 41.17
N GLU A 428 -33.76 -39.88 40.54
CA GLU A 428 -33.87 -41.05 39.68
C GLU A 428 -32.93 -40.99 38.48
N ILE A 429 -32.88 -39.83 37.76
CA ILE A 429 -32.00 -39.62 36.60
C ILE A 429 -30.54 -39.77 37.05
N VAL A 430 -30.15 -39.08 38.12
CA VAL A 430 -28.81 -39.16 38.68
C VAL A 430 -28.48 -40.59 39.13
N SER A 431 -29.43 -41.29 39.76
CA SER A 431 -29.27 -42.67 40.19
C SER A 431 -29.04 -43.63 39.03
N ALA A 432 -29.67 -43.39 37.86
CA ALA A 432 -29.46 -44.20 36.65
C ALA A 432 -27.99 -44.13 36.16
N TYR A 433 -27.35 -42.95 36.23
CA TYR A 433 -25.92 -42.80 35.91
C TYR A 433 -24.98 -43.35 36.97
N THR A 434 -25.47 -43.52 38.19
CA THR A 434 -24.67 -43.97 39.32
C THR A 434 -24.92 -45.44 39.70
N GLN A 435 -25.80 -46.14 38.97
CA GLN A 435 -26.27 -47.49 39.31
C GLN A 435 -25.12 -48.50 39.42
N GLY A 436 -25.06 -49.19 40.55
CA GLY A 436 -24.01 -50.19 40.85
C GLY A 436 -22.68 -49.63 41.37
N ARG A 437 -22.58 -48.34 41.60
CA ARG A 437 -21.39 -47.71 42.14
C ARG A 437 -21.60 -47.19 43.58
N ASP A 438 -20.52 -47.07 44.34
CA ASP A 438 -20.55 -46.53 45.71
C ASP A 438 -20.81 -45.01 45.66
N THR A 439 -22.05 -44.62 45.96
CA THR A 439 -22.51 -43.23 45.91
C THR A 439 -21.68 -42.26 46.75
N GLY A 440 -21.01 -42.72 47.78
CA GLY A 440 -20.10 -41.89 48.59
C GLY A 440 -18.83 -41.52 47.84
N LYS A 441 -18.48 -42.21 46.75
CA LYS A 441 -17.26 -41.97 45.97
C LYS A 441 -17.52 -41.28 44.64
N LEU A 442 -18.77 -41.06 44.27
CA LEU A 442 -19.10 -40.48 42.96
C LEU A 442 -19.13 -38.96 42.99
N ARG A 443 -18.65 -38.37 41.92
CA ARG A 443 -18.82 -36.93 41.64
C ARG A 443 -19.45 -36.78 40.24
N ILE A 444 -20.56 -36.12 40.20
CA ILE A 444 -21.26 -35.84 38.97
C ILE A 444 -20.67 -34.58 38.33
N ILE A 445 -20.22 -34.72 37.11
CA ILE A 445 -19.69 -33.64 36.29
C ILE A 445 -20.60 -33.48 35.09
N VAL A 446 -21.30 -32.34 35.00
CA VAL A 446 -22.08 -32.00 33.83
C VAL A 446 -21.17 -31.26 32.85
N LYS A 447 -20.92 -31.82 31.69
CA LYS A 447 -20.08 -31.20 30.64
C LYS A 447 -20.90 -31.04 29.35
N ARG A 448 -20.66 -29.96 28.67
CA ARG A 448 -21.15 -29.77 27.30
C ARG A 448 -20.28 -30.61 26.36
N LYS A 449 -20.88 -31.30 25.43
CA LYS A 449 -20.17 -32.04 24.39
C LYS A 449 -19.32 -31.01 23.61
N GLU A 450 -18.02 -31.17 23.58
CA GLU A 450 -17.16 -30.39 22.68
C GLU A 450 -17.53 -30.83 21.26
N SER A 451 -18.09 -29.93 20.48
CA SER A 451 -18.26 -30.16 19.05
C SER A 451 -16.87 -30.36 18.46
N GLU A 452 -16.59 -31.55 17.97
CA GLU A 452 -15.46 -31.78 17.05
C GLU A 452 -15.72 -30.98 15.77
N GLU A 453 -15.41 -29.66 15.79
CA GLU A 453 -15.25 -28.97 14.54
C GLU A 453 -13.92 -29.44 13.94
N HIS A 454 -14.03 -30.39 13.06
CA HIS A 454 -13.03 -30.72 12.07
C HIS A 454 -12.64 -29.44 11.35
N CYS A 455 -11.50 -28.86 11.70
CA CYS A 455 -10.76 -28.01 10.79
C CYS A 455 -10.21 -28.89 9.67
N ALA A 456 -11.05 -29.12 8.65
CA ALA A 456 -10.57 -29.42 7.32
C ALA A 456 -10.39 -28.05 6.63
N PHE A 457 -9.18 -27.65 6.45
CA PHE A 457 -8.44 -26.91 5.41
C PHE A 457 -7.30 -26.10 5.99
#